data_6b05497388fbf9833f7601128b086a4c
#
_entry.id   6b05497388fbf9833f7601128b086a4c
#
_cell.length_a   1.000
_cell.length_b   1.000
_cell.length_c   1.000
_cell.angle_alpha   90.00
_cell.angle_beta   90.00
_cell.angle_gamma   90.00
#
_symmetry.space_group_name_H-M   'P 1'
#
loop_
_entity.id
_entity.type
_entity.pdbx_description
1 polymer ?
#
loop_
_entity_poly.entity_id
_entity_poly.type
_entity_poly.pdbx_seq_one_letter_code
_entity_poly.pdbx_strand_id
1 'polypeptide(L)'
;MVADEIAPGEGPVTARVVLVKTYTGPVLFGGAHGHALTTQGADGASYVAQERIIGTLAGGEGSFVLEHRASMGEGHPTVVDATIVPGSGTGALTGITGRGHVTHELTTLDVQLPHG
;
A
#
# COMPACT_ATOMS: atom_id res chain seq x y z
N MET A 1 10.45 -7.72 -8.26
CA MET A 1 9.84 -6.41 -8.51
C MET A 1 10.24 -5.95 -9.90
N VAL A 2 9.29 -5.56 -10.73
CA VAL A 2 9.53 -5.08 -12.09
C VAL A 2 9.15 -3.61 -12.14
N ALA A 3 10.02 -2.78 -12.73
CA ALA A 3 9.78 -1.36 -12.86
C ALA A 3 9.89 -0.95 -14.33
N ASP A 4 8.93 -0.16 -14.80
CA ASP A 4 8.91 0.40 -16.14
C ASP A 4 8.92 1.91 -16.05
N GLU A 5 9.86 2.55 -16.72
CA GLU A 5 9.86 4.01 -16.81
C GLU A 5 8.60 4.47 -17.56
N ILE A 6 7.94 5.50 -17.00
CA ILE A 6 6.78 6.14 -17.61
C ILE A 6 7.06 7.63 -17.77
N ALA A 7 6.32 8.28 -18.69
CA ALA A 7 6.41 9.73 -18.90
C ALA A 7 7.86 10.25 -18.90
N PRO A 8 8.74 9.72 -19.77
CA PRO A 8 10.14 10.14 -19.78
C PRO A 8 10.27 11.64 -20.07
N GLY A 9 11.21 12.28 -19.41
CA GLY A 9 11.45 13.72 -19.57
C GLY A 9 12.61 14.16 -18.72
N GLU A 10 12.83 15.48 -18.66
CA GLU A 10 13.85 16.05 -17.80
C GLU A 10 13.44 15.96 -16.34
N GLY A 11 14.44 15.92 -15.46
CA GLY A 11 14.22 15.89 -14.01
C GLY A 11 14.09 14.48 -13.46
N PRO A 12 13.26 14.29 -12.43
CA PRO A 12 13.12 12.99 -11.78
C PRO A 12 12.62 11.90 -12.73
N VAL A 13 13.00 10.68 -12.42
CA VAL A 13 12.51 9.51 -13.15
C VAL A 13 11.15 9.11 -12.59
N THR A 14 10.19 8.90 -13.46
CA THR A 14 8.88 8.34 -13.08
C THR A 14 8.77 6.92 -13.61
N ALA A 15 8.18 6.04 -12.79
CA ALA A 15 8.10 4.63 -13.13
C ALA A 15 6.84 4.01 -12.58
N ARG A 16 6.43 2.90 -13.19
CA ARG A 16 5.43 1.99 -12.65
C ARG A 16 6.14 0.77 -12.10
N VAL A 17 5.81 0.40 -10.89
CA VAL A 17 6.40 -0.76 -10.21
C VAL A 17 5.31 -1.78 -9.94
N VAL A 18 5.57 -3.05 -10.26
CA VAL A 18 4.69 -4.15 -9.90
C VAL A 18 5.07 -4.60 -8.49
N LEU A 19 4.08 -4.67 -7.61
CA LEU A 19 4.26 -5.09 -6.22
C LEU A 19 3.76 -6.51 -6.05
N VAL A 20 4.61 -7.37 -5.50
CA VAL A 20 4.25 -8.70 -5.04
C VAL A 20 4.82 -8.85 -3.65
N LYS A 21 3.95 -9.04 -2.68
CA LYS A 21 4.35 -9.08 -1.26
C LYS A 21 3.75 -10.27 -0.55
N THR A 22 4.39 -10.66 0.54
CA THR A 22 3.85 -11.63 1.48
C THR A 22 3.83 -10.99 2.86
N TYR A 23 2.68 -11.05 3.51
CA TYR A 23 2.50 -10.60 4.89
C TYR A 23 2.51 -11.82 5.78
N THR A 24 3.35 -11.82 6.81
CA THR A 24 3.54 -12.98 7.69
C THR A 24 3.33 -12.63 9.16
N GLY A 25 2.64 -11.52 9.42
CA GLY A 25 2.36 -11.13 10.80
C GLY A 25 1.27 -11.95 11.46
N PRO A 26 1.15 -11.88 12.81
CA PRO A 26 0.11 -12.61 13.52
C PRO A 26 -1.29 -12.05 13.28
N VAL A 27 -1.39 -10.80 12.86
CA VAL A 27 -2.68 -10.14 12.61
C VAL A 27 -3.03 -10.14 11.12
N LEU A 28 -2.04 -9.87 10.26
CA LEU A 28 -2.22 -9.87 8.82
C LEU A 28 -1.29 -10.91 8.20
N PHE A 29 -1.89 -11.89 7.53
CA PHE A 29 -1.17 -12.98 6.88
C PHE A 29 -1.76 -13.22 5.50
N GLY A 30 -0.92 -13.20 4.46
CA GLY A 30 -1.39 -13.49 3.12
C GLY A 30 -0.51 -12.89 2.04
N GLY A 31 -0.96 -12.98 0.81
CA GLY A 31 -0.26 -12.43 -0.35
C GLY A 31 -0.90 -11.15 -0.85
N ALA A 32 -0.11 -10.33 -1.51
CA ALA A 32 -0.59 -9.11 -2.11
C ALA A 32 0.00 -8.89 -3.49
N HIS A 33 -0.82 -8.34 -4.38
CA HIS A 33 -0.44 -7.94 -5.73
C HIS A 33 -0.93 -6.53 -5.98
N GLY A 34 -0.08 -5.70 -6.56
CA GLY A 34 -0.47 -4.34 -6.86
C GLY A 34 0.51 -3.61 -7.74
N HIS A 35 0.27 -2.30 -7.85
CA HIS A 35 1.08 -1.41 -8.66
C HIS A 35 1.35 -0.13 -7.90
N ALA A 36 2.53 0.42 -8.11
CA ALA A 36 2.89 1.74 -7.60
C ALA A 36 3.35 2.62 -8.76
N LEU A 37 3.02 3.89 -8.68
CA LEU A 37 3.58 4.93 -9.52
C LEU A 37 4.60 5.68 -8.68
N THR A 38 5.83 5.78 -9.17
CA THR A 38 6.92 6.34 -8.40
C THR A 38 7.57 7.51 -9.12
N THR A 39 8.08 8.45 -8.33
CA THR A 39 8.94 9.54 -8.81
C THR A 39 10.20 9.52 -7.96
N GLN A 40 11.35 9.53 -8.60
CA GLN A 40 12.62 9.46 -7.90
C GLN A 40 13.63 10.43 -8.49
N GLY A 41 14.17 11.31 -7.66
CA GLY A 41 15.15 12.31 -8.05
C GLY A 41 16.17 12.56 -6.95
N ALA A 42 17.08 13.49 -7.21
CA ALA A 42 18.17 13.83 -6.28
C ALA A 42 17.64 14.46 -4.99
N ASP A 43 16.56 15.24 -5.08
CA ASP A 43 16.08 16.05 -3.97
C ASP A 43 14.82 15.49 -3.31
N GLY A 44 14.28 14.42 -3.84
CA GLY A 44 13.07 13.85 -3.29
C GLY A 44 12.58 12.63 -4.03
N ALA A 45 11.60 11.98 -3.43
CA ALA A 45 10.97 10.79 -4.00
C ALA A 45 9.53 10.70 -3.52
N SER A 46 8.68 10.07 -4.31
CA SER A 46 7.32 9.77 -3.89
C SER A 46 6.78 8.53 -4.59
N TYR A 47 5.77 7.93 -3.99
CA TYR A 47 5.00 6.91 -4.68
C TYR A 47 3.54 6.96 -4.24
N VAL A 48 2.66 6.46 -5.10
CA VAL A 48 1.27 6.13 -4.78
C VAL A 48 1.05 4.70 -5.25
N ALA A 49 0.37 3.90 -4.44
CA ALA A 49 0.21 2.47 -4.71
C ALA A 49 -1.16 1.96 -4.33
N GLN A 50 -1.59 0.90 -4.99
CA GLN A 50 -2.71 0.09 -4.57
C GLN A 50 -2.30 -1.38 -4.63
N GLU A 51 -2.63 -2.13 -3.60
CA GLU A 51 -2.38 -3.57 -3.55
C GLU A 51 -3.61 -4.30 -3.06
N ARG A 52 -3.93 -5.42 -3.71
CA ARG A 52 -4.97 -6.32 -3.24
C ARG A 52 -4.33 -7.37 -2.35
N ILE A 53 -4.78 -7.41 -1.12
CA ILE A 53 -4.29 -8.35 -0.12
C ILE A 53 -5.32 -9.47 0.00
N ILE A 54 -4.88 -10.71 -0.12
CA ILE A 54 -5.71 -11.90 -0.01
C ILE A 54 -5.15 -12.76 1.10
N GLY A 55 -5.95 -13.02 2.12
CA GLY A 55 -5.50 -13.80 3.25
C GLY A 55 -6.37 -13.63 4.49
N THR A 56 -5.74 -13.57 5.64
CA THR A 56 -6.43 -13.38 6.92
C THR A 56 -6.03 -12.07 7.57
N LEU A 57 -7.01 -11.39 8.13
CA LEU A 57 -6.79 -10.20 8.95
C LEU A 57 -7.59 -10.36 10.23
N ALA A 58 -6.90 -10.32 11.38
CA ALA A 58 -7.51 -10.50 12.70
C ALA A 58 -8.41 -11.74 12.77
N GLY A 59 -7.99 -12.84 12.13
CA GLY A 59 -8.71 -14.11 12.11
C GLY A 59 -9.79 -14.25 11.06
N GLY A 60 -10.12 -13.19 10.32
CA GLY A 60 -11.10 -13.24 9.24
C GLY A 60 -10.46 -13.46 7.88
N GLU A 61 -10.96 -14.39 7.09
CA GLU A 61 -10.47 -14.66 5.75
C GLU A 61 -11.20 -13.82 4.72
N GLY A 62 -10.44 -13.30 3.77
CA GLY A 62 -10.99 -12.54 2.66
C GLY A 62 -9.93 -11.76 1.92
N SER A 63 -10.34 -10.70 1.29
CA SER A 63 -9.43 -9.80 0.59
C SER A 63 -9.88 -8.35 0.76
N PHE A 64 -8.96 -7.44 0.54
CA PHE A 64 -9.26 -6.02 0.49
C PHE A 64 -8.18 -5.30 -0.29
N VAL A 65 -8.45 -4.06 -0.68
CA VAL A 65 -7.47 -3.23 -1.37
C VAL A 65 -6.95 -2.17 -0.41
N LEU A 66 -5.64 -2.10 -0.30
CA LEU A 66 -4.93 -1.09 0.47
C LEU A 66 -4.35 -0.07 -0.51
N GLU A 67 -4.69 1.19 -0.29
CA GLU A 67 -4.09 2.32 -0.99
C GLU A 67 -3.09 2.96 -0.06
N HIS A 68 -1.85 3.17 -0.53
CA HIS A 68 -0.86 3.82 0.28
C HIS A 68 0.05 4.71 -0.55
N ARG A 69 0.65 5.67 0.13
CA ARG A 69 1.54 6.62 -0.49
C ARG A 69 2.62 7.08 0.48
N ALA A 70 3.72 7.51 -0.07
CA ALA A 70 4.75 8.16 0.71
C ALA A 70 5.42 9.21 -0.15
N SER A 71 5.86 10.29 0.48
CA SER A 71 6.67 11.30 -0.16
C SER A 71 7.71 11.82 0.82
N MET A 72 8.89 12.11 0.31
CA MET A 72 9.98 12.67 1.10
C MET A 72 10.80 13.60 0.22
N GLY A 73 11.38 14.62 0.82
CA GLY A 73 12.22 15.55 0.10
C GLY A 73 12.95 16.46 1.07
N GLU A 74 14.09 16.97 0.63
CA GLU A 74 14.88 17.90 1.42
C GLU A 74 14.06 19.17 1.72
N GLY A 75 13.98 19.53 2.99
CA GLY A 75 13.21 20.69 3.42
C GLY A 75 11.70 20.48 3.49
N HIS A 76 11.22 19.25 3.25
CA HIS A 76 9.80 18.93 3.31
C HIS A 76 9.55 17.79 4.30
N PRO A 77 8.43 17.81 5.02
CA PRO A 77 8.07 16.70 5.91
C PRO A 77 7.90 15.41 5.14
N THR A 78 8.33 14.30 5.71
CA THR A 78 8.02 12.99 5.18
C THR A 78 6.56 12.67 5.44
N VAL A 79 5.85 12.26 4.40
CA VAL A 79 4.44 11.84 4.47
C VAL A 79 4.37 10.34 4.18
N VAL A 80 3.71 9.59 5.08
CA VAL A 80 3.42 8.17 4.88
C VAL A 80 1.96 7.96 5.28
N ASP A 81 1.18 7.36 4.39
CA ASP A 81 -0.25 7.22 4.63
C ASP A 81 -0.76 5.93 3.97
N ALA A 82 -1.71 5.28 4.60
CA ALA A 82 -2.37 4.09 4.07
C ALA A 82 -3.84 4.10 4.44
N THR A 83 -4.69 3.66 3.51
CA THR A 83 -6.13 3.59 3.70
C THR A 83 -6.67 2.34 3.02
N ILE A 84 -7.52 1.60 3.72
CA ILE A 84 -8.29 0.53 3.08
C ILE A 84 -9.37 1.18 2.22
N VAL A 85 -9.43 0.81 0.95
CA VAL A 85 -10.41 1.37 0.02
C VAL A 85 -11.81 0.91 0.45
N PRO A 86 -12.72 1.84 0.78
CA PRO A 86 -14.07 1.47 1.18
C PRO A 86 -14.77 0.61 0.12
N GLY A 87 -15.43 -0.44 0.56
CA GLY A 87 -16.15 -1.35 -0.34
C GLY A 87 -15.26 -2.42 -0.97
N SER A 88 -13.96 -2.44 -0.69
CA SER A 88 -13.05 -3.42 -1.29
C SER A 88 -12.99 -4.74 -0.54
N GLY A 89 -13.50 -4.81 0.66
CA GLY A 89 -13.45 -6.03 1.48
C GLY A 89 -14.34 -7.14 0.95
N THR A 90 -13.86 -8.37 1.04
CA THR A 90 -14.62 -9.56 0.64
C THR A 90 -14.59 -10.61 1.75
N GLY A 91 -15.47 -11.62 1.65
CA GLY A 91 -15.53 -12.69 2.63
C GLY A 91 -15.82 -12.15 4.03
N ALA A 92 -15.07 -12.62 5.01
CA ALA A 92 -15.19 -12.15 6.39
C ALA A 92 -14.70 -10.69 6.56
N LEU A 93 -14.08 -10.10 5.54
CA LEU A 93 -13.59 -8.71 5.56
C LEU A 93 -14.53 -7.73 4.86
N THR A 94 -15.70 -8.19 4.47
CA THR A 94 -16.73 -7.31 3.86
C THR A 94 -17.05 -6.16 4.79
N GLY A 95 -17.01 -4.94 4.26
CA GLY A 95 -17.27 -3.73 5.00
C GLY A 95 -16.10 -3.17 5.82
N ILE A 96 -14.93 -3.81 5.71
CA ILE A 96 -13.73 -3.34 6.43
C ILE A 96 -13.34 -1.93 6.02
N THR A 97 -12.96 -1.12 7.00
CA THR A 97 -12.36 0.20 6.81
C THR A 97 -11.12 0.32 7.69
N GLY A 98 -10.25 1.24 7.36
CA GLY A 98 -9.08 1.44 8.19
C GLY A 98 -8.05 2.37 7.57
N ARG A 99 -7.14 2.82 8.42
CA ARG A 99 -6.01 3.67 8.05
C ARG A 99 -4.76 3.18 8.75
N GLY A 100 -3.62 3.55 8.21
CA GLY A 100 -2.37 3.21 8.83
C GLY A 100 -1.16 3.71 8.04
N HIS A 101 -0.09 2.98 8.17
CA HIS A 101 1.18 3.28 7.53
C HIS A 101 1.78 2.02 6.94
N VAL A 102 2.37 2.13 5.77
CA VAL A 102 3.16 1.06 5.16
C VAL A 102 4.58 1.57 5.04
N THR A 103 5.49 0.93 5.75
CA THR A 103 6.91 1.19 5.65
C THR A 103 7.60 -0.01 5.01
N HIS A 104 8.90 0.09 4.83
CA HIS A 104 9.72 -0.95 4.22
C HIS A 104 9.59 -2.31 4.92
N GLU A 105 9.42 -2.29 6.24
CA GLU A 105 9.46 -3.48 7.08
C GLU A 105 8.12 -3.79 7.77
N LEU A 106 7.21 -2.82 7.81
CA LEU A 106 6.02 -2.93 8.66
C LEU A 106 4.82 -2.27 8.02
N THR A 107 3.70 -2.97 8.06
CA THR A 107 2.38 -2.41 7.78
C THR A 107 1.64 -2.29 9.10
N THR A 108 1.23 -1.07 9.44
CA THR A 108 0.44 -0.79 10.62
C THR A 108 -0.94 -0.34 10.17
N LEU A 109 -1.98 -1.02 10.63
CA LEU A 109 -3.36 -0.71 10.26
C LEU A 109 -4.22 -0.61 11.52
N ASP A 110 -5.03 0.45 11.57
CA ASP A 110 -6.12 0.59 12.52
C ASP A 110 -7.40 0.33 11.75
N VAL A 111 -8.01 -0.82 11.99
CA VAL A 111 -9.11 -1.32 11.16
C VAL A 111 -10.40 -1.44 11.95
N GLN A 112 -11.53 -1.32 11.25
CA GLN A 112 -12.85 -1.55 11.79
C GLN A 112 -13.63 -2.47 10.86
N LEU A 113 -14.29 -3.45 11.47
CA LEU A 113 -15.20 -4.37 10.79
C LEU A 113 -16.62 -4.11 11.27
N PRO A 114 -17.63 -4.18 10.39
CA PRO A 114 -19.01 -3.87 10.78
C PRO A 114 -19.56 -4.76 11.90
N HIS A 115 -18.99 -5.96 12.07
CA HIS A 115 -19.44 -6.95 13.06
C HIS A 115 -18.30 -7.32 14.01
N GLY A 116 -17.31 -6.46 14.10
CA GLY A 116 -16.10 -6.70 14.92
C GLY A 116 -16.25 -6.39 16.37
#